data_f7a5fb735708b5c1e738594e7ebfbc25
#
_entry.id   f7a5fb735708b5c1e738594e7ebfbc25
#
_cell.length_a   1.000
_cell.length_b   1.000
_cell.length_c   1.000
_cell.angle_alpha   90.00
_cell.angle_beta   90.00
_cell.angle_gamma   90.00
#
_symmetry.space_group_name_H-M   'P 1'
#
loop_
_entity.id
_entity.type
_entity.pdbx_description
1 polymer ?
#
loop_
_entity_poly.entity_id
_entity_poly.type
_entity_poly.pdbx_seq_one_letter_code
_entity_poly.pdbx_strand_id
1 'polypeptide(L)'
;MSFKDIRLIKPENLEQLLKKNKFLTYRSKQIQNWARKIDIQSFNQMSNLPNDLIQFLTENFKLNKSKVKTSKKSFDGTIKFAIQLYDNLIVEAVLIPSNKRITACVSSQVGCSLDCNFCATSKIKKMRNLESYEIFDQIMLLNKESINHFSSPITNLSLIHI
;
A
#
# COMPACT_ATOMS: atom_id res chain seq x y z
N MET A 1 -8.99 9.55 19.87
CA MET A 1 -8.49 10.28 18.70
C MET A 1 -8.08 9.25 17.64
N SER A 2 -8.55 9.39 16.40
CA SER A 2 -8.13 8.48 15.32
C SER A 2 -6.73 8.90 14.87
N PHE A 3 -5.72 8.07 15.16
CA PHE A 3 -4.35 8.33 14.70
C PHE A 3 -4.30 8.20 13.17
N LYS A 4 -3.76 9.23 12.53
CA LYS A 4 -3.57 9.29 11.08
C LYS A 4 -2.37 8.43 10.67
N ASP A 5 -2.43 7.80 9.48
CA ASP A 5 -1.25 7.14 8.93
C ASP A 5 -0.14 8.16 8.66
N ILE A 6 1.08 7.83 9.09
CA ILE A 6 2.25 8.71 8.96
C ILE A 6 2.54 9.11 7.51
N ARG A 7 2.18 8.25 6.55
CA ARG A 7 2.41 8.46 5.11
C ARG A 7 1.48 9.50 4.48
N LEU A 8 0.41 9.91 5.19
CA LEU A 8 -0.48 11.00 4.77
C LEU A 8 0.03 12.39 5.17
N ILE A 9 1.14 12.45 5.91
CA ILE A 9 1.73 13.73 6.32
C ILE A 9 2.70 14.19 5.24
N LYS A 10 2.53 15.44 4.81
CA LYS A 10 3.48 16.06 3.88
C LYS A 10 4.86 16.16 4.52
N PRO A 11 5.96 16.02 3.75
CA PRO A 11 7.33 16.07 4.26
C PRO A 11 7.59 17.30 5.15
N GLU A 12 7.15 18.47 4.68
CA GLU A 12 7.37 19.75 5.36
C GLU A 12 6.66 19.80 6.72
N ASN A 13 5.44 19.25 6.79
CA ASN A 13 4.67 19.19 8.02
C ASN A 13 5.29 18.21 9.02
N LEU A 14 5.84 17.08 8.52
CA LEU A 14 6.56 16.13 9.37
C LEU A 14 7.83 16.75 9.94
N GLU A 15 8.59 17.50 9.14
CA GLU A 15 9.78 18.21 9.60
C GLU A 15 9.45 19.24 10.69
N GLN A 16 8.39 20.04 10.50
CA GLN A 16 7.92 20.99 11.50
C GLN A 16 7.49 20.30 12.80
N LEU A 17 6.79 19.17 12.68
CA LEU A 17 6.35 18.38 13.84
C LEU A 17 7.55 17.84 14.62
N LEU A 18 8.54 17.29 13.93
CA LEU A 18 9.77 16.79 14.54
C LEU A 18 10.52 17.92 15.27
N LYS A 19 10.68 19.08 14.63
CA LYS A 19 11.32 20.26 15.23
C LYS A 19 10.59 20.71 16.48
N LYS A 20 9.26 20.78 16.45
CA LYS A 20 8.43 21.15 17.62
C LYS A 20 8.65 20.21 18.81
N ASN A 21 8.89 18.93 18.55
CA ASN A 21 9.13 17.90 19.56
C ASN A 21 10.63 17.65 19.82
N LYS A 22 11.51 18.60 19.46
CA LYS A 22 12.96 18.56 19.68
C LYS A 22 13.70 17.41 18.97
N PHE A 23 13.12 16.82 17.94
CA PHE A 23 13.79 15.86 17.08
C PHE A 23 14.47 16.53 15.89
N LEU A 24 15.50 15.89 15.37
CA LEU A 24 16.25 16.38 14.21
C LEU A 24 15.41 16.24 12.93
N THR A 25 15.31 17.32 12.16
CA THR A 25 14.43 17.40 10.96
C THR A 25 14.79 16.41 9.86
N TYR A 26 16.08 16.06 9.67
CA TYR A 26 16.50 15.07 8.68
C TYR A 26 15.90 13.66 8.92
N ARG A 27 15.44 13.39 10.15
CA ARG A 27 14.75 12.15 10.48
C ARG A 27 13.45 11.97 9.69
N SER A 28 12.84 13.06 9.20
CA SER A 28 11.64 12.98 8.36
C SER A 28 11.87 12.10 7.12
N LYS A 29 13.00 12.28 6.43
CA LYS A 29 13.38 11.45 5.28
C LYS A 29 13.59 9.98 5.65
N GLN A 30 14.20 9.71 6.81
CA GLN A 30 14.40 8.34 7.29
C GLN A 30 13.05 7.66 7.59
N ILE A 31 12.15 8.35 8.29
CA ILE A 31 10.80 7.85 8.60
C ILE A 31 10.04 7.53 7.31
N GLN A 32 10.04 8.44 6.34
CA GLN A 32 9.36 8.24 5.07
C GLN A 32 9.93 7.06 4.27
N ASN A 33 11.25 6.92 4.24
CA ASN A 33 11.90 5.80 3.56
C ASN A 33 11.53 4.46 4.19
N TRP A 34 11.49 4.40 5.53
CA TRP A 34 11.05 3.21 6.25
C TRP A 34 9.56 2.92 6.04
N ALA A 35 8.71 3.95 6.16
CA ALA A 35 7.25 3.79 6.03
C ALA A 35 6.81 3.28 4.64
N ARG A 36 7.61 3.51 3.60
CA ARG A 36 7.37 3.00 2.23
C ARG A 36 7.78 1.54 2.03
N LYS A 37 8.63 0.97 2.88
CA LYS A 37 9.02 -0.44 2.75
C LYS A 37 7.84 -1.34 3.08
N ILE A 38 7.54 -2.30 2.20
CA ILE A 38 6.38 -3.18 2.36
C ILE A 38 6.55 -4.19 3.51
N ASP A 39 7.79 -4.57 3.81
CA ASP A 39 8.11 -5.56 4.84
C ASP A 39 8.06 -4.95 6.27
N ILE A 40 7.94 -3.63 6.40
CA ILE A 40 7.85 -2.94 7.69
C ILE A 40 6.41 -2.85 8.14
N GLN A 41 6.10 -3.46 9.27
CA GLN A 41 4.74 -3.53 9.85
C GLN A 41 4.56 -2.61 11.07
N SER A 42 5.66 -2.13 11.67
CA SER A 42 5.62 -1.27 12.85
C SER A 42 6.82 -0.32 12.90
N PHE A 43 6.69 0.75 13.67
CA PHE A 43 7.79 1.71 13.87
C PHE A 43 9.00 1.09 14.56
N ASN A 44 8.80 0.07 15.40
CA ASN A 44 9.88 -0.64 16.11
C ASN A 44 10.89 -1.33 15.17
N GLN A 45 10.49 -1.57 13.92
CA GLN A 45 11.38 -2.17 12.91
C GLN A 45 12.28 -1.13 12.21
N MET A 46 12.13 0.15 12.52
CA MET A 46 12.93 1.24 11.95
C MET A 46 14.27 1.40 12.69
N SER A 47 15.19 0.46 12.48
CA SER A 47 16.38 0.22 13.28
C SER A 47 17.38 1.38 13.40
N ASN A 48 17.32 2.38 12.50
CA ASN A 48 18.21 3.54 12.56
C ASN A 48 17.57 4.78 13.21
N LEU A 49 16.36 4.63 13.78
CA LEU A 49 15.72 5.69 14.56
C LEU A 49 15.99 5.52 16.05
N PRO A 50 16.16 6.60 16.81
CA PRO A 50 16.28 6.56 18.26
C PRO A 50 14.98 6.04 18.91
N ASN A 51 15.11 5.39 20.08
CA ASN A 51 13.97 4.79 20.78
C ASN A 51 12.90 5.82 21.19
N ASP A 52 13.30 7.01 21.63
CA ASP A 52 12.42 8.13 21.98
C ASP A 52 11.57 8.58 20.76
N LEU A 53 12.17 8.64 19.58
CA LEU A 53 11.46 8.94 18.34
C LEU A 53 10.50 7.81 17.96
N ILE A 54 10.91 6.56 18.09
CA ILE A 54 10.04 5.39 17.82
C ILE A 54 8.82 5.41 18.74
N GLN A 55 9.04 5.68 20.03
CA GLN A 55 7.96 5.82 21.01
C GLN A 55 7.01 6.96 20.61
N PHE A 56 7.55 8.15 20.30
CA PHE A 56 6.76 9.30 19.85
C PHE A 56 5.91 8.95 18.61
N LEU A 57 6.50 8.27 17.61
CA LEU A 57 5.76 7.86 16.41
C LEU A 57 4.63 6.88 16.74
N THR A 58 4.88 5.90 17.61
CA THR A 58 3.90 4.88 18.01
C THR A 58 2.72 5.49 18.77
N GLU A 59 2.98 6.50 19.59
CA GLU A 59 1.97 7.19 20.40
C GLU A 59 1.11 8.18 19.59
N ASN A 60 1.60 8.66 18.43
CA ASN A 60 0.95 9.74 17.69
C ASN A 60 0.46 9.33 16.30
N PHE A 61 0.94 8.20 15.76
CA PHE A 61 0.65 7.79 14.38
C PHE A 61 0.35 6.31 14.26
N LYS A 62 -0.23 5.95 13.10
CA LYS A 62 -0.36 4.57 12.64
C LYS A 62 0.50 4.34 11.41
N LEU A 63 0.86 3.10 11.19
CA LEU A 63 1.45 2.59 9.96
C LEU A 63 0.53 1.47 9.46
N ASN A 64 -0.51 1.85 8.72
CA ASN A 64 -1.50 0.93 8.20
C ASN A 64 -0.95 0.22 6.96
N LYS A 65 -0.74 -1.09 7.04
CA LYS A 65 -0.18 -1.87 5.93
C LYS A 65 -1.22 -2.79 5.32
N SER A 66 -1.20 -2.87 3.99
CA SER A 66 -1.95 -3.85 3.24
C SER A 66 -1.17 -5.16 3.15
N LYS A 67 -1.86 -6.29 2.99
CA LYS A 67 -1.24 -7.61 2.83
C LYS A 67 -1.98 -8.46 1.82
N VAL A 68 -1.26 -9.35 1.15
CA VAL A 68 -1.88 -10.38 0.31
C VAL A 68 -2.60 -11.37 1.22
N LYS A 69 -3.91 -11.55 1.01
CA LYS A 69 -4.73 -12.53 1.73
C LYS A 69 -4.74 -13.87 1.00
N THR A 70 -4.90 -13.84 -0.31
CA THR A 70 -4.91 -15.02 -1.17
C THR A 70 -4.60 -14.61 -2.59
N SER A 71 -4.15 -15.57 -3.40
CA SER A 71 -3.92 -15.39 -4.83
C SER A 71 -4.44 -16.59 -5.61
N LYS A 72 -4.79 -16.35 -6.87
CA LYS A 72 -5.20 -17.40 -7.84
C LYS A 72 -4.54 -17.16 -9.18
N LYS A 73 -3.81 -18.15 -9.67
CA LYS A 73 -3.17 -18.12 -10.99
C LYS A 73 -4.11 -18.76 -12.01
N SER A 74 -4.25 -18.11 -13.16
CA SER A 74 -5.00 -18.59 -14.32
C SER A 74 -4.07 -19.33 -15.29
N PHE A 75 -4.66 -20.04 -16.25
CA PHE A 75 -3.91 -20.85 -17.25
C PHE A 75 -3.01 -19.98 -18.15
N ASP A 76 -3.42 -18.76 -18.46
CA ASP A 76 -2.66 -17.79 -19.26
C ASP A 76 -1.49 -17.12 -18.48
N GLY A 77 -1.26 -17.53 -17.24
CA GLY A 77 -0.23 -16.99 -16.37
C GLY A 77 -0.66 -15.76 -15.57
N THR A 78 -1.84 -15.19 -15.83
CA THR A 78 -2.40 -14.07 -15.03
C THR A 78 -2.60 -14.49 -13.60
N ILE A 79 -2.24 -13.62 -12.64
CA ILE A 79 -2.42 -13.88 -11.21
C ILE A 79 -3.29 -12.79 -10.61
N LYS A 80 -4.42 -13.19 -10.06
CA LYS A 80 -5.32 -12.31 -9.31
C LYS A 80 -5.00 -12.43 -7.81
N PHE A 81 -4.93 -11.30 -7.12
CA PHE A 81 -4.67 -11.18 -5.68
C PHE A 81 -5.85 -10.55 -4.98
N ALA A 82 -6.23 -11.12 -3.84
CA ALA A 82 -7.08 -10.46 -2.87
C ALA A 82 -6.18 -9.79 -1.84
N ILE A 83 -6.20 -8.46 -1.79
CA ILE A 83 -5.39 -7.65 -0.90
C ILE A 83 -6.27 -7.14 0.23
N GLN A 84 -5.91 -7.50 1.46
CA GLN A 84 -6.57 -7.03 2.67
C GLN A 84 -5.98 -5.70 3.11
N LEU A 85 -6.86 -4.72 3.29
CA LEU A 85 -6.55 -3.39 3.79
C LEU A 85 -6.55 -3.38 5.33
N TYR A 86 -6.12 -2.26 5.93
CA TYR A 86 -6.02 -2.12 7.39
C TYR A 86 -7.36 -2.22 8.13
N ASP A 87 -8.46 -1.91 7.45
CA ASP A 87 -9.84 -1.96 7.96
C ASP A 87 -10.53 -3.30 7.67
N ASN A 88 -9.75 -4.32 7.27
CA ASN A 88 -10.19 -5.66 6.86
C ASN A 88 -11.00 -5.72 5.56
N LEU A 89 -11.23 -4.60 4.89
CA LEU A 89 -11.78 -4.61 3.55
C LEU A 89 -10.80 -5.26 2.57
N ILE A 90 -11.34 -5.79 1.48
CA ILE A 90 -10.56 -6.51 0.47
C ILE A 90 -10.73 -5.80 -0.87
N VAL A 91 -9.61 -5.62 -1.56
CA VAL A 91 -9.57 -5.17 -2.95
C VAL A 91 -8.87 -6.19 -3.82
N GLU A 92 -9.20 -6.20 -5.09
CA GLU A 92 -8.54 -7.06 -6.08
C GLU A 92 -7.40 -6.31 -6.76
N ALA A 93 -6.33 -7.03 -7.05
CA ALA A 93 -5.24 -6.56 -7.89
C ALA A 93 -4.76 -7.71 -8.78
N VAL A 94 -4.21 -7.41 -9.95
CA VAL A 94 -3.90 -8.43 -10.95
C VAL A 94 -2.51 -8.20 -11.53
N LEU A 95 -1.73 -9.29 -11.68
CA LEU A 95 -0.52 -9.33 -12.50
C LEU A 95 -0.85 -10.02 -13.83
N ILE A 96 -0.59 -9.32 -14.92
CA ILE A 96 -0.84 -9.79 -16.28
C ILE A 96 0.50 -9.89 -17.01
N PRO A 97 1.08 -11.11 -17.14
CA PRO A 97 2.28 -11.32 -17.92
C PRO A 97 1.98 -11.26 -19.41
N SER A 98 2.88 -10.65 -20.16
CA SER A 98 2.90 -10.65 -21.62
C SER A 98 4.35 -10.72 -22.07
N ASN A 99 4.66 -11.23 -23.25
CA ASN A 99 6.01 -11.60 -23.76
C ASN A 99 7.22 -10.83 -23.20
N LYS A 100 7.14 -9.52 -23.06
CA LYS A 100 8.24 -8.67 -22.53
C LYS A 100 7.77 -7.72 -21.41
N ARG A 101 6.52 -7.83 -20.97
CA ARG A 101 5.93 -6.89 -20.00
C ARG A 101 5.16 -7.63 -18.93
N ILE A 102 5.21 -7.11 -17.73
CA ILE A 102 4.35 -7.51 -16.64
C ILE A 102 3.55 -6.27 -16.21
N THR A 103 2.26 -6.33 -16.46
CA THR A 103 1.36 -5.23 -16.09
C THR A 103 0.73 -5.53 -14.73
N ALA A 104 0.89 -4.61 -13.79
CA ALA A 104 0.16 -4.62 -12.54
C ALA A 104 -1.10 -3.77 -12.67
N CYS A 105 -2.24 -4.36 -12.34
CA CYS A 105 -3.52 -3.66 -12.31
C CYS A 105 -3.98 -3.56 -10.86
N VAL A 106 -4.14 -2.34 -10.34
CA VAL A 106 -4.45 -2.06 -8.93
C VAL A 106 -5.77 -1.34 -8.78
N SER A 107 -6.44 -1.56 -7.66
CA SER A 107 -7.71 -0.91 -7.32
C SER A 107 -7.49 0.49 -6.76
N SER A 108 -8.42 1.41 -7.05
CA SER A 108 -8.45 2.77 -6.51
C SER A 108 -9.56 3.00 -5.48
N GLN A 109 -10.47 2.07 -5.35
CA GLN A 109 -11.62 2.13 -4.44
C GLN A 109 -12.01 0.75 -3.93
N VAL A 110 -12.78 0.71 -2.84
CA VAL A 110 -13.41 -0.51 -2.34
C VAL A 110 -14.83 -0.57 -2.84
N GLY A 111 -15.16 -1.62 -3.62
CA GLY A 111 -16.43 -1.73 -4.34
C GLY A 111 -16.51 -0.77 -5.52
N CYS A 112 -17.59 -0.82 -6.26
CA CYS A 112 -17.80 -0.01 -7.47
C CYS A 112 -19.18 0.65 -7.44
N SER A 113 -19.25 1.90 -7.93
CA SER A 113 -20.50 2.61 -8.11
C SER A 113 -21.12 2.44 -9.50
N LEU A 114 -20.37 1.80 -10.44
CA LEU A 114 -20.81 1.56 -11.80
C LEU A 114 -21.51 0.20 -11.85
N ASP A 115 -22.79 0.19 -12.20
CA ASP A 115 -23.59 -1.04 -12.32
C ASP A 115 -23.37 -1.71 -13.68
N CYS A 116 -22.14 -2.21 -13.90
CA CYS A 116 -21.78 -2.88 -15.15
C CYS A 116 -22.22 -4.33 -15.11
N ASN A 117 -23.14 -4.74 -15.97
CA ASN A 117 -23.72 -6.09 -16.03
C ASN A 117 -22.70 -7.23 -16.19
N PHE A 118 -21.50 -6.94 -16.74
CA PHE A 118 -20.44 -7.92 -17.02
C PHE A 118 -19.34 -7.94 -15.94
N CYS A 119 -19.44 -7.12 -14.88
CA CYS A 119 -18.39 -6.99 -13.86
C CYS A 119 -18.87 -7.53 -12.50
N ALA A 120 -18.19 -8.54 -11.97
CA ALA A 120 -18.54 -9.10 -10.66
C ALA A 120 -18.43 -8.07 -9.52
N THR A 121 -17.51 -7.13 -9.62
CA THR A 121 -17.28 -6.10 -8.61
C THR A 121 -18.31 -4.98 -8.64
N SER A 122 -19.01 -4.78 -9.76
CA SER A 122 -20.10 -3.80 -9.85
C SER A 122 -21.26 -4.14 -8.91
N LYS A 123 -21.39 -5.41 -8.53
CA LYS A 123 -22.39 -5.91 -7.55
C LYS A 123 -22.04 -5.56 -6.10
N ILE A 124 -20.81 -5.08 -5.85
CA ILE A 124 -20.33 -4.67 -4.52
C ILE A 124 -20.49 -3.15 -4.42
N LYS A 125 -21.41 -2.71 -3.56
CA LYS A 125 -21.63 -1.28 -3.33
C LYS A 125 -20.31 -0.59 -2.98
N LYS A 126 -20.05 0.56 -3.63
CA LYS A 126 -18.88 1.40 -3.30
C LYS A 126 -18.92 1.80 -1.83
N MET A 127 -17.84 1.49 -1.11
CA MET A 127 -17.69 1.84 0.30
C MET A 127 -16.86 3.11 0.47
N ARG A 128 -15.67 3.16 -0.16
CA ARG A 128 -14.77 4.31 -0.09
C ARG A 128 -13.72 4.29 -1.21
N ASN A 129 -13.10 5.45 -1.43
CA ASN A 129 -11.86 5.51 -2.20
C ASN A 129 -10.70 4.99 -1.35
N LEU A 130 -9.65 4.54 -2.00
CA LEU A 130 -8.41 4.18 -1.33
C LEU A 130 -7.56 5.43 -1.08
N GLU A 131 -6.83 5.41 0.03
CA GLU A 131 -5.79 6.38 0.29
C GLU A 131 -4.55 6.11 -0.58
N SER A 132 -3.76 7.13 -0.84
CA SER A 132 -2.58 7.01 -1.71
C SER A 132 -1.59 5.93 -1.24
N TYR A 133 -1.45 5.74 0.07
CA TYR A 133 -0.58 4.71 0.62
C TYR A 133 -1.13 3.29 0.41
N GLU A 134 -2.46 3.10 0.36
CA GLU A 134 -3.07 1.79 0.07
C GLU A 134 -2.85 1.39 -1.39
N ILE A 135 -2.92 2.35 -2.31
CA ILE A 135 -2.59 2.13 -3.72
C ILE A 135 -1.10 1.80 -3.86
N PHE A 136 -0.24 2.55 -3.17
CA PHE A 136 1.20 2.30 -3.16
C PHE A 136 1.55 0.92 -2.59
N ASP A 137 0.92 0.51 -1.50
CA ASP A 137 1.12 -0.81 -0.90
C ASP A 137 0.75 -1.93 -1.89
N GLN A 138 -0.34 -1.79 -2.66
CA GLN A 138 -0.70 -2.75 -3.71
C GLN A 138 0.42 -2.89 -4.75
N ILE A 139 0.95 -1.76 -5.23
CA ILE A 139 2.02 -1.75 -6.24
C ILE A 139 3.27 -2.47 -5.69
N MET A 140 3.66 -2.18 -4.46
CA MET A 140 4.83 -2.80 -3.84
C MET A 140 4.64 -4.30 -3.57
N LEU A 141 3.45 -4.72 -3.13
CA LEU A 141 3.08 -6.13 -2.98
C LEU A 141 3.14 -6.85 -4.31
N LEU A 142 2.50 -6.29 -5.34
CA LEU A 142 2.50 -6.89 -6.68
C LEU A 142 3.91 -6.93 -7.28
N ASN A 143 4.75 -5.94 -7.04
CA ASN A 143 6.13 -5.97 -7.53
C ASN A 143 6.94 -7.09 -6.87
N LYS A 144 6.76 -7.31 -5.57
CA LYS A 144 7.36 -8.45 -4.84
C LYS A 144 6.88 -9.79 -5.42
N GLU A 145 5.57 -9.93 -5.63
CA GLU A 145 4.98 -11.14 -6.21
C GLU A 145 5.39 -11.34 -7.67
N SER A 146 5.57 -10.28 -8.44
CA SER A 146 6.08 -10.34 -9.81
C SER A 146 7.49 -10.93 -9.86
N ILE A 147 8.36 -10.49 -8.97
CA ILE A 147 9.73 -11.03 -8.86
C ILE A 147 9.69 -12.51 -8.45
N ASN A 148 8.81 -12.87 -7.50
CA ASN A 148 8.66 -14.24 -7.02
C ASN A 148 8.17 -15.21 -8.12
N HIS A 149 7.19 -14.78 -8.93
CA HIS A 149 6.54 -15.64 -9.93
C HIS A 149 7.18 -15.59 -11.31
N PHE A 150 7.77 -14.46 -11.69
CA PHE A 150 8.26 -14.21 -13.05
C PHE A 150 9.74 -13.84 -13.10
N SER A 151 10.43 -13.76 -11.95
CA SER A 151 11.84 -13.32 -11.83
C SER A 151 12.08 -11.92 -12.46
N SER A 152 11.03 -11.11 -12.54
CA SER A 152 11.07 -9.78 -13.16
C SER A 152 10.14 -8.80 -12.42
N PRO A 153 10.55 -7.53 -12.27
CA PRO A 153 9.68 -6.52 -11.69
C PRO A 153 8.51 -6.17 -12.62
N ILE A 154 7.49 -5.50 -12.09
CA ILE A 154 6.43 -4.91 -12.91
C ILE A 154 7.03 -3.84 -13.84
N THR A 155 6.55 -3.83 -15.10
CA THR A 155 7.02 -2.90 -16.13
C THR A 155 5.96 -1.88 -16.53
N ASN A 156 4.69 -2.19 -16.27
CA ASN A 156 3.53 -1.34 -16.54
C ASN A 156 2.60 -1.31 -15.33
N LEU A 157 1.95 -0.16 -15.15
CA LEU A 157 0.93 0.04 -14.14
C LEU A 157 -0.39 0.45 -14.79
N SER A 158 -1.47 -0.22 -14.40
CA SER A 158 -2.84 0.16 -14.73
C SER A 158 -3.63 0.41 -13.45
N LEU A 159 -4.50 1.40 -13.46
CA LEU A 159 -5.39 1.70 -12.36
C LEU A 159 -6.81 1.30 -12.78
N ILE A 160 -7.44 0.45 -12.01
CA ILE A 160 -8.81 0.03 -12.23
C ILE A 160 -9.69 0.63 -11.13
N HIS A 161 -10.85 1.13 -11.53
CA HIS A 161 -11.94 1.43 -10.61
C HIS A 161 -12.73 0.14 -10.35
N ILE A 162 -12.19 -0.69 -9.48
CA ILE A 162 -12.84 -1.94 -9.07
C ILE A 162 -13.14 -1.84 -7.58
#